data_efa319438775156b4192d45f17bd77ec
#
_entry.id   efa319438775156b4192d45f17bd77ec
#
_cell.length_a   1.000
_cell.length_b   1.000
_cell.length_c   1.000
_cell.angle_alpha   90.00
_cell.angle_beta   90.00
_cell.angle_gamma   90.00
#
_symmetry.space_group_name_H-M   'P 1'
#
loop_
_entity.id
_entity.type
_entity.pdbx_description
1 polymer ?
#
loop_
_entity_poly.entity_id
_entity_poly.type
_entity_poly.pdbx_seq_one_letter_code
_entity_poly.pdbx_strand_id
1 'polypeptide(L)'
;MRLILPLLLFVAACHAQPQDILPDESLKGWTRIPIPPVDGLKPKLQWRVDAAEHALICTGDGGHEWLRYDQLLGDYILQVDWRFTPRAPDEKRYNSGIGVRLSRYGELWVQGQTGLTGGYLFGANFVDGAIKSFNLSKEMKSNRVKPAGEWNHYEIRVQGDRITLSVNGEVVNELPGVGLRRGYIGLEAEGFEITFKNLRLQPLD
;
A
#
# COMPACT_ATOMS: atom_id res chain seq x y z
N MET A 1 -31.33 24.75 -48.00
CA MET A 1 -30.22 23.91 -47.55
C MET A 1 -30.08 24.15 -46.03
N ARG A 2 -30.60 23.27 -45.19
CA ARG A 2 -30.50 23.40 -43.71
C ARG A 2 -29.25 22.67 -43.27
N LEU A 3 -28.26 23.39 -42.72
CA LEU A 3 -27.12 22.81 -42.06
C LEU A 3 -27.56 22.19 -40.72
N ILE A 4 -27.43 20.88 -40.59
CA ILE A 4 -27.58 20.18 -39.32
C ILE A 4 -26.17 20.14 -38.66
N LEU A 5 -26.00 20.92 -37.60
CA LEU A 5 -24.79 20.92 -36.78
C LEU A 5 -24.87 19.70 -35.85
N PRO A 6 -23.86 18.79 -35.83
CA PRO A 6 -23.88 17.68 -34.92
C PRO A 6 -23.59 18.18 -33.48
N LEU A 7 -24.49 17.89 -32.55
CA LEU A 7 -24.30 18.13 -31.13
C LEU A 7 -23.32 17.07 -30.58
N LEU A 8 -22.08 17.47 -30.35
CA LEU A 8 -21.08 16.64 -29.66
C LEU A 8 -21.44 16.62 -28.18
N LEU A 9 -22.02 15.49 -27.71
CA LEU A 9 -22.17 15.21 -26.29
C LEU A 9 -20.78 14.89 -25.71
N PHE A 10 -20.21 15.81 -24.96
CA PHE A 10 -19.09 15.53 -24.07
C PHE A 10 -19.61 14.74 -22.87
N VAL A 11 -19.41 13.44 -22.85
CA VAL A 11 -19.56 12.63 -21.64
C VAL A 11 -18.33 12.91 -20.76
N ALA A 12 -18.48 13.77 -19.76
CA ALA A 12 -17.46 13.95 -18.74
C ALA A 12 -17.39 12.64 -17.92
N ALA A 13 -16.29 11.91 -18.01
CA ALA A 13 -16.02 10.78 -17.14
C ALA A 13 -15.94 11.33 -15.70
N CYS A 14 -16.93 11.00 -14.88
CA CYS A 14 -16.94 11.38 -13.47
C CYS A 14 -15.95 10.49 -12.73
N HIS A 15 -14.69 10.88 -12.66
CA HIS A 15 -13.71 10.18 -11.84
C HIS A 15 -14.02 10.44 -10.38
N ALA A 16 -14.17 9.36 -9.58
CA ALA A 16 -14.35 9.49 -8.15
C ALA A 16 -13.17 10.24 -7.53
N GLN A 17 -13.46 11.21 -6.67
CA GLN A 17 -12.42 11.99 -5.99
C GLN A 17 -11.65 11.10 -5.01
N PRO A 18 -10.33 11.30 -4.85
CA PRO A 18 -9.56 10.58 -3.86
C PRO A 18 -10.13 10.79 -2.45
N GLN A 19 -10.37 9.68 -1.76
CA GLN A 19 -10.88 9.63 -0.39
C GLN A 19 -9.71 9.47 0.57
N ASP A 20 -9.68 10.26 1.65
CA ASP A 20 -8.76 10.04 2.77
C ASP A 20 -9.24 8.84 3.58
N ILE A 21 -8.36 7.86 3.76
CA ILE A 21 -8.62 6.64 4.53
C ILE A 21 -7.70 6.49 5.75
N LEU A 22 -6.95 7.53 6.11
CA LEU A 22 -6.15 7.53 7.34
C LEU A 22 -7.08 7.33 8.54
N PRO A 23 -6.79 6.41 9.49
CA PRO A 23 -7.67 6.17 10.62
C PRO A 23 -7.73 7.36 11.58
N ASP A 24 -8.78 7.42 12.36
CA ASP A 24 -8.83 8.24 13.58
C ASP A 24 -8.08 7.55 14.75
N GLU A 25 -8.01 8.21 15.90
CA GLU A 25 -7.32 7.68 17.10
C GLU A 25 -7.88 6.34 17.61
N SER A 26 -9.13 6.01 17.29
CA SER A 26 -9.75 4.74 17.63
C SER A 26 -9.37 3.60 16.70
N LEU A 27 -8.67 3.88 15.60
CA LEU A 27 -8.38 2.97 14.49
C LEU A 27 -9.64 2.36 13.88
N LYS A 28 -10.79 3.04 13.97
CA LYS A 28 -12.05 2.55 13.41
C LYS A 28 -11.94 2.30 11.90
N GLY A 29 -12.41 1.14 11.46
CA GLY A 29 -12.33 0.71 10.06
C GLY A 29 -10.98 0.09 9.69
N TRP A 30 -10.14 -0.20 10.70
CA TRP A 30 -8.88 -0.89 10.56
C TRP A 30 -8.77 -2.02 11.57
N THR A 31 -8.19 -3.14 11.15
CA THR A 31 -8.03 -4.34 11.97
C THR A 31 -6.58 -4.81 11.94
N ARG A 32 -6.01 -5.09 13.12
CA ARG A 32 -4.69 -5.72 13.22
C ARG A 32 -4.80 -7.21 12.87
N ILE A 33 -3.93 -7.71 12.00
CA ILE A 33 -3.79 -9.15 11.70
C ILE A 33 -2.32 -9.56 11.75
N PRO A 34 -2.01 -10.73 12.40
CA PRO A 34 -0.63 -11.16 12.59
C PRO A 34 0.01 -11.61 11.27
N ILE A 35 1.34 -11.51 11.20
CA ILE A 35 2.16 -12.06 10.12
C ILE A 35 3.20 -13.01 10.74
N PRO A 36 3.21 -14.31 10.41
CA PRO A 36 2.19 -14.99 9.60
C PRO A 36 0.85 -15.13 10.35
N PRO A 37 -0.26 -15.40 9.67
CA PRO A 37 -1.60 -15.46 10.27
C PRO A 37 -1.74 -16.43 11.45
N VAL A 38 -0.90 -17.44 11.53
CA VAL A 38 -0.92 -18.47 12.59
C VAL A 38 -0.31 -18.04 13.93
N ASP A 39 0.46 -16.95 13.97
CA ASP A 39 1.24 -16.58 15.18
C ASP A 39 0.43 -15.86 16.25
N GLY A 40 -0.75 -15.37 15.90
CA GLY A 40 -1.55 -14.55 16.81
C GLY A 40 -0.95 -13.16 17.05
N LEU A 41 -1.80 -12.21 17.44
CA LEU A 41 -1.40 -10.84 17.71
C LEU A 41 -0.65 -10.72 19.04
N LYS A 42 0.39 -9.90 19.08
CA LYS A 42 0.99 -9.48 20.35
C LYS A 42 0.07 -8.48 21.05
N PRO A 43 0.04 -8.48 22.41
CA PRO A 43 -0.85 -7.58 23.17
C PRO A 43 -0.56 -6.09 22.96
N LYS A 44 0.71 -5.73 22.70
CA LYS A 44 1.12 -4.34 22.56
C LYS A 44 0.49 -3.72 21.31
N LEU A 45 -0.27 -2.63 21.50
CA LEU A 45 -0.70 -1.77 20.41
C LEU A 45 0.49 -0.91 19.98
N GLN A 46 0.91 -1.06 18.74
CA GLN A 46 2.06 -0.35 18.15
C GLN A 46 1.65 0.74 17.16
N TRP A 47 0.36 0.92 16.96
CA TRP A 47 -0.22 1.92 16.06
C TRP A 47 -0.84 3.05 16.85
N ARG A 48 -0.53 4.29 16.48
CA ARG A 48 -1.13 5.49 17.05
C ARG A 48 -1.33 6.55 15.98
N VAL A 49 -2.34 7.37 16.14
CA VAL A 49 -2.59 8.51 15.27
C VAL A 49 -2.06 9.78 15.96
N ASP A 50 -1.35 10.59 15.20
CA ASP A 50 -1.01 11.95 15.53
C ASP A 50 -2.01 12.87 14.83
N ALA A 51 -3.03 13.31 15.56
CA ALA A 51 -4.11 14.11 15.00
C ALA A 51 -3.63 15.50 14.55
N ALA A 52 -2.64 16.08 15.23
CA ALA A 52 -2.09 17.40 14.88
C ALA A 52 -1.33 17.37 13.55
N GLU A 53 -0.61 16.26 13.30
CA GLU A 53 0.16 16.06 12.09
C GLU A 53 -0.63 15.32 10.99
N HIS A 54 -1.85 14.88 11.29
CA HIS A 54 -2.66 14.01 10.43
C HIS A 54 -1.84 12.83 9.92
N ALA A 55 -1.31 12.04 10.86
CA ALA A 55 -0.36 10.97 10.59
C ALA A 55 -0.68 9.71 11.38
N LEU A 56 -0.45 8.56 10.78
CA LEU A 56 -0.45 7.26 11.45
C LEU A 56 0.99 6.84 11.71
N ILE A 57 1.31 6.52 12.94
CA ILE A 57 2.63 6.12 13.38
C ILE A 57 2.59 4.67 13.85
N CYS A 58 3.49 3.84 13.32
CA CYS A 58 3.77 2.51 13.80
C CYS A 58 5.12 2.51 14.53
N THR A 59 5.18 2.10 15.80
CA THR A 59 6.45 2.02 16.54
C THR A 59 7.30 0.80 16.14
N GLY A 60 6.70 -0.22 15.52
CA GLY A 60 7.36 -1.41 14.99
C GLY A 60 7.82 -2.42 16.04
N ASP A 61 7.53 -2.23 17.33
CA ASP A 61 8.03 -3.05 18.45
C ASP A 61 6.94 -3.91 19.12
N GLY A 62 5.76 -3.97 18.52
CA GLY A 62 4.60 -4.75 19.00
C GLY A 62 4.39 -6.08 18.27
N GLY A 63 5.36 -6.52 17.47
CA GLY A 63 5.28 -7.75 16.70
C GLY A 63 5.06 -7.52 15.20
N HIS A 64 5.17 -8.59 14.42
CA HIS A 64 4.99 -8.53 12.97
C HIS A 64 3.51 -8.65 12.62
N GLU A 65 2.91 -7.63 12.01
CA GLU A 65 1.49 -7.59 11.70
C GLU A 65 1.14 -6.62 10.58
N TRP A 66 -0.01 -6.81 9.97
CA TRP A 66 -0.69 -5.81 9.16
C TRP A 66 -1.66 -5.00 10.02
N LEU A 67 -1.70 -3.69 9.80
CA LEU A 67 -2.89 -2.89 10.07
C LEU A 67 -3.71 -2.88 8.77
N ARG A 68 -4.77 -3.69 8.71
CA ARG A 68 -5.59 -3.91 7.52
C ARG A 68 -6.77 -2.94 7.49
N TYR A 69 -6.96 -2.25 6.37
CA TYR A 69 -8.18 -1.49 6.10
C TYR A 69 -9.36 -2.43 5.85
N ASP A 70 -10.50 -2.23 6.51
CA ASP A 70 -11.58 -3.22 6.57
C ASP A 70 -12.52 -3.24 5.36
N GLN A 71 -12.31 -2.38 4.37
CA GLN A 71 -13.09 -2.42 3.14
C GLN A 71 -12.47 -3.36 2.10
N LEU A 72 -13.31 -4.22 1.52
CA LEU A 72 -12.94 -5.10 0.41
C LEU A 72 -12.99 -4.31 -0.90
N LEU A 73 -11.84 -4.05 -1.50
CA LEU A 73 -11.67 -3.17 -2.65
C LEU A 73 -11.52 -3.96 -3.96
N GLY A 74 -12.07 -3.39 -5.03
CA GLY A 74 -11.83 -3.78 -6.41
C GLY A 74 -10.62 -3.08 -7.00
N ASP A 75 -10.83 -2.30 -8.06
CA ASP A 75 -9.79 -1.51 -8.73
C ASP A 75 -9.68 -0.12 -8.11
N TYR A 76 -8.45 0.36 -7.92
CA TYR A 76 -8.18 1.65 -7.27
C TYR A 76 -6.76 2.14 -7.51
N ILE A 77 -6.53 3.42 -7.19
CA ILE A 77 -5.21 3.99 -6.96
C ILE A 77 -5.09 4.27 -5.45
N LEU A 78 -4.02 3.77 -4.85
CA LEU A 78 -3.63 4.08 -3.48
C LEU A 78 -2.42 5.00 -3.50
N GLN A 79 -2.53 6.14 -2.84
CA GLN A 79 -1.42 7.07 -2.61
C GLN A 79 -1.09 7.07 -1.12
N VAL A 80 0.19 7.08 -0.79
CA VAL A 80 0.67 7.12 0.59
C VAL A 80 2.06 7.72 0.67
N ASP A 81 2.25 8.64 1.61
CA ASP A 81 3.57 9.13 2.00
C ASP A 81 4.03 8.37 3.23
N TRP A 82 5.28 7.96 3.24
CA TRP A 82 5.87 7.25 4.36
C TRP A 82 7.29 7.72 4.67
N ARG A 83 7.69 7.60 5.94
CA ARG A 83 9.00 7.99 6.41
C ARG A 83 9.39 7.18 7.64
N PHE A 84 10.57 6.53 7.62
CA PHE A 84 11.15 5.93 8.82
C PHE A 84 11.76 6.99 9.73
N THR A 85 11.64 6.78 11.05
CA THR A 85 12.40 7.53 12.04
C THR A 85 13.85 7.02 12.03
N PRO A 86 14.85 7.89 11.80
CA PRO A 86 16.26 7.47 11.81
C PRO A 86 16.66 6.90 13.18
N ARG A 87 17.35 5.76 13.20
CA ARG A 87 17.90 5.15 14.43
C ARG A 87 19.38 5.47 14.61
N ALA A 88 20.19 5.08 13.63
CA ALA A 88 21.64 5.27 13.64
C ALA A 88 22.10 5.63 12.22
N PRO A 89 23.22 6.34 12.06
CA PRO A 89 23.69 6.79 10.73
C PRO A 89 23.96 5.65 9.73
N ASP A 90 24.29 4.46 10.22
CA ASP A 90 24.62 3.27 9.43
C ASP A 90 23.52 2.21 9.40
N GLU A 91 22.35 2.45 10.04
CA GLU A 91 21.23 1.52 9.99
C GLU A 91 20.66 1.44 8.57
N LYS A 92 20.62 0.24 8.01
CA LYS A 92 20.12 -0.03 6.65
C LYS A 92 19.00 -1.06 6.60
N ARG A 93 18.63 -1.63 7.76
CA ARG A 93 17.64 -2.72 7.83
C ARG A 93 16.21 -2.25 7.98
N TYR A 94 15.94 -0.95 7.74
CA TYR A 94 14.59 -0.42 7.79
C TYR A 94 13.63 -1.27 6.97
N ASN A 95 12.58 -1.76 7.60
CA ASN A 95 11.63 -2.67 7.00
C ASN A 95 10.19 -2.33 7.38
N SER A 96 9.33 -2.33 6.40
CA SER A 96 7.89 -2.21 6.46
C SER A 96 7.36 -2.34 5.03
N GLY A 97 6.05 -2.30 4.84
CA GLY A 97 5.46 -2.40 3.52
C GLY A 97 4.04 -1.88 3.45
N ILE A 98 3.62 -1.65 2.21
CA ILE A 98 2.25 -1.26 1.87
C ILE A 98 1.65 -2.39 1.06
N GLY A 99 0.76 -3.14 1.72
CA GLY A 99 0.09 -4.29 1.14
C GLY A 99 -1.15 -3.90 0.36
N VAL A 100 -1.36 -4.52 -0.79
CA VAL A 100 -2.57 -4.43 -1.61
C VAL A 100 -3.01 -5.82 -2.02
N ARG A 101 -4.27 -5.98 -2.38
CA ARG A 101 -4.84 -7.31 -2.69
C ARG A 101 -4.58 -8.33 -1.56
N LEU A 102 -4.57 -7.90 -0.29
CA LEU A 102 -4.51 -8.85 0.81
C LEU A 102 -5.76 -9.71 0.83
N SER A 103 -5.61 -11.01 1.08
CA SER A 103 -6.71 -11.86 1.52
C SER A 103 -7.14 -11.46 2.94
N ARG A 104 -8.29 -11.97 3.38
CA ARG A 104 -8.89 -11.56 4.66
C ARG A 104 -7.95 -11.69 5.85
N TYR A 105 -7.11 -12.71 5.85
CA TYR A 105 -6.18 -13.01 6.94
C TYR A 105 -4.70 -12.88 6.53
N GLY A 106 -4.43 -12.32 5.32
CA GLY A 106 -3.07 -12.03 4.89
C GLY A 106 -2.27 -13.21 4.33
N GLU A 107 -2.93 -14.33 3.94
CA GLU A 107 -2.25 -15.46 3.30
C GLU A 107 -1.80 -15.14 1.87
N LEU A 108 -2.59 -14.32 1.18
CA LEU A 108 -2.27 -13.76 -0.13
C LEU A 108 -2.07 -12.24 0.03
N TRP A 109 -1.06 -11.73 -0.62
CA TRP A 109 -0.73 -10.32 -0.56
C TRP A 109 0.25 -9.91 -1.65
N VAL A 110 0.14 -8.68 -2.10
CA VAL A 110 1.15 -8.01 -2.92
C VAL A 110 1.59 -6.78 -2.15
N GLN A 111 2.88 -6.61 -1.95
CA GLN A 111 3.45 -5.55 -1.12
C GLN A 111 4.38 -4.66 -1.94
N GLY A 112 4.19 -3.35 -1.85
CA GLY A 112 5.21 -2.36 -2.13
C GLY A 112 6.16 -2.28 -0.94
N GLN A 113 7.35 -2.86 -1.08
CA GLN A 113 8.39 -2.85 -0.04
C GLN A 113 8.82 -1.42 0.27
N THR A 114 8.94 -1.07 1.55
CA THR A 114 9.52 0.20 2.02
C THR A 114 10.93 -0.02 2.56
N GLY A 115 11.65 1.06 2.90
CA GLY A 115 13.02 1.01 3.40
C GLY A 115 14.08 1.20 2.31
N LEU A 116 15.35 1.21 2.69
CA LEU A 116 16.46 1.59 1.79
C LEU A 116 16.60 0.67 0.56
N THR A 117 16.21 -0.59 0.71
CA THR A 117 16.18 -1.57 -0.39
C THR A 117 14.80 -1.68 -1.04
N GLY A 118 13.87 -0.82 -0.65
CA GLY A 118 12.48 -0.87 -1.09
C GLY A 118 12.25 -0.34 -2.51
N GLY A 119 10.99 -0.11 -2.84
CA GLY A 119 10.59 0.33 -4.17
C GLY A 119 10.36 -0.83 -5.13
N TYR A 120 10.12 -2.03 -4.64
CA TYR A 120 9.77 -3.18 -5.46
C TYR A 120 8.53 -3.91 -4.94
N LEU A 121 7.89 -4.66 -5.82
CA LEU A 121 6.76 -5.51 -5.48
C LEU A 121 7.25 -6.92 -5.14
N PHE A 122 6.72 -7.49 -4.06
CA PHE A 122 6.89 -8.90 -3.71
C PHE A 122 5.66 -9.44 -2.99
N GLY A 123 5.57 -10.73 -2.78
CA GLY A 123 4.45 -11.30 -2.08
C GLY A 123 4.13 -12.74 -2.39
N ALA A 124 2.87 -13.09 -2.09
CA ALA A 124 2.26 -14.38 -2.38
C ALA A 124 1.00 -14.17 -3.21
N ASN A 125 0.97 -14.70 -4.41
CA ASN A 125 -0.12 -14.55 -5.37
C ASN A 125 -0.73 -15.92 -5.73
N PHE A 126 -2.01 -15.94 -6.06
CA PHE A 126 -2.68 -17.15 -6.52
C PHE A 126 -2.60 -17.23 -8.04
N VAL A 127 -1.86 -18.21 -8.56
CA VAL A 127 -1.60 -18.39 -9.99
C VAL A 127 -1.69 -19.87 -10.33
N ASP A 128 -2.42 -20.22 -11.38
CA ASP A 128 -2.57 -21.61 -11.88
C ASP A 128 -3.02 -22.58 -10.78
N GLY A 129 -3.97 -22.19 -9.95
CA GLY A 129 -4.52 -23.05 -8.89
C GLY A 129 -3.64 -23.20 -7.64
N ALA A 130 -2.53 -22.47 -7.53
CA ALA A 130 -1.63 -22.55 -6.38
C ALA A 130 -1.17 -21.17 -5.87
N ILE A 131 -0.78 -21.12 -4.62
CA ILE A 131 -0.12 -19.94 -4.04
C ILE A 131 1.36 -20.01 -4.44
N LYS A 132 1.84 -18.95 -5.12
CA LYS A 132 3.23 -18.80 -5.54
C LYS A 132 3.81 -17.50 -4.98
N SER A 133 4.95 -17.60 -4.32
CA SER A 133 5.72 -16.42 -3.91
C SER A 133 6.44 -15.82 -5.12
N PHE A 134 6.58 -14.49 -5.11
CA PHE A 134 7.32 -13.75 -6.13
C PHE A 134 8.09 -12.59 -5.48
N ASN A 135 9.14 -12.12 -6.15
CA ASN A 135 9.94 -10.99 -5.71
C ASN A 135 10.53 -10.28 -6.94
N LEU A 136 10.12 -9.04 -7.17
CA LEU A 136 10.52 -8.23 -8.34
C LEU A 136 11.63 -7.21 -8.01
N SER A 137 12.45 -7.49 -7.00
CA SER A 137 13.56 -6.59 -6.63
C SER A 137 14.62 -6.45 -7.74
N LYS A 138 14.80 -7.50 -8.56
CA LYS A 138 15.74 -7.49 -9.69
C LYS A 138 15.14 -6.86 -10.96
N GLU A 139 13.84 -6.74 -11.02
CA GLU A 139 13.07 -6.17 -12.13
C GLU A 139 12.74 -4.67 -11.91
N MET A 140 13.25 -4.07 -10.83
CA MET A 140 13.11 -2.62 -10.63
C MET A 140 13.76 -1.84 -11.77
N LYS A 141 13.01 -0.90 -12.35
CA LYS A 141 13.55 0.02 -13.36
C LYS A 141 14.61 0.98 -12.76
N SER A 142 14.42 1.37 -11.50
CA SER A 142 15.35 2.19 -10.72
C SER A 142 15.03 2.13 -9.24
N ASN A 143 16.01 2.31 -8.36
CA ASN A 143 15.75 2.54 -6.94
C ASN A 143 15.54 4.04 -6.71
N ARG A 144 14.33 4.42 -6.27
CA ARG A 144 13.92 5.82 -6.05
C ARG A 144 13.64 6.11 -4.58
N VAL A 145 13.83 5.12 -3.70
CA VAL A 145 13.59 5.27 -2.26
C VAL A 145 14.65 6.18 -1.66
N LYS A 146 14.18 7.18 -0.92
CA LYS A 146 15.01 8.09 -0.14
C LYS A 146 15.34 7.49 1.22
N PRO A 147 16.45 7.89 1.86
CA PRO A 147 16.87 7.37 3.16
C PRO A 147 15.88 7.68 4.30
N ALA A 148 16.07 7.00 5.44
CA ALA A 148 15.32 7.29 6.65
C ALA A 148 15.44 8.78 7.04
N GLY A 149 14.35 9.36 7.55
CA GLY A 149 14.22 10.78 7.81
C GLY A 149 13.61 11.58 6.67
N GLU A 150 13.61 11.07 5.45
CA GLU A 150 13.02 11.72 4.30
C GLU A 150 11.67 11.08 3.90
N TRP A 151 10.75 11.93 3.43
CA TRP A 151 9.46 11.47 2.93
C TRP A 151 9.60 10.80 1.57
N ASN A 152 8.98 9.64 1.46
CA ASN A 152 8.79 8.90 0.21
C ASN A 152 7.30 8.90 -0.14
N HIS A 153 6.99 8.99 -1.41
CA HIS A 153 5.65 8.90 -1.96
C HIS A 153 5.49 7.61 -2.77
N TYR A 154 4.53 6.78 -2.41
CA TYR A 154 4.11 5.63 -3.21
C TYR A 154 2.75 5.90 -3.83
N GLU A 155 2.64 5.60 -5.12
CA GLU A 155 1.38 5.42 -5.80
C GLU A 155 1.29 3.98 -6.30
N ILE A 156 0.28 3.25 -5.81
CA ILE A 156 0.04 1.86 -6.19
C ILE A 156 -1.28 1.81 -6.97
N ARG A 157 -1.17 1.61 -8.28
CA ARG A 157 -2.33 1.40 -9.14
C ARG A 157 -2.66 -0.08 -9.19
N VAL A 158 -3.88 -0.41 -8.78
CA VAL A 158 -4.43 -1.78 -8.78
C VAL A 158 -5.59 -1.79 -9.76
N GLN A 159 -5.42 -2.46 -10.91
CA GLN A 159 -6.44 -2.47 -11.96
C GLN A 159 -6.51 -3.84 -12.64
N GLY A 160 -7.66 -4.48 -12.55
CA GLY A 160 -7.85 -5.83 -13.05
C GLY A 160 -6.84 -6.80 -12.42
N ASP A 161 -6.01 -7.44 -13.25
CA ASP A 161 -4.95 -8.35 -12.83
C ASP A 161 -3.56 -7.70 -12.78
N ARG A 162 -3.47 -6.38 -12.88
CA ARG A 162 -2.20 -5.66 -12.91
C ARG A 162 -2.05 -4.76 -11.69
N ILE A 163 -0.87 -4.77 -11.11
CA ILE A 163 -0.45 -3.84 -10.07
C ILE A 163 0.79 -3.10 -10.58
N THR A 164 0.75 -1.77 -10.51
CA THR A 164 1.87 -0.90 -10.85
C THR A 164 2.28 -0.11 -9.62
N LEU A 165 3.57 -0.14 -9.28
CA LEU A 165 4.16 0.65 -8.21
C LEU A 165 4.95 1.82 -8.78
N SER A 166 4.58 3.03 -8.39
CA SER A 166 5.36 4.25 -8.61
C SER A 166 5.98 4.70 -7.29
N VAL A 167 7.24 5.10 -7.34
CA VAL A 167 8.00 5.64 -6.20
C VAL A 167 8.51 7.03 -6.54
N ASN A 168 8.14 8.01 -5.74
CA ASN A 168 8.53 9.40 -5.91
C ASN A 168 8.30 9.93 -7.34
N GLY A 169 7.13 9.57 -7.92
CA GLY A 169 6.68 10.03 -9.23
C GLY A 169 7.10 9.18 -10.42
N GLU A 170 7.87 8.10 -10.23
CA GLU A 170 8.29 7.23 -11.34
C GLU A 170 7.85 5.78 -11.15
N VAL A 171 7.34 5.16 -12.22
CA VAL A 171 7.00 3.73 -12.24
C VAL A 171 8.28 2.90 -12.12
N VAL A 172 8.35 2.11 -11.06
CA VAL A 172 9.53 1.26 -10.76
C VAL A 172 9.27 -0.22 -10.98
N ASN A 173 8.06 -0.70 -10.73
CA ASN A 173 7.69 -2.10 -10.93
C ASN A 173 6.27 -2.24 -11.48
N GLU A 174 6.05 -3.36 -12.17
CA GLU A 174 4.73 -3.80 -12.62
C GLU A 174 4.59 -5.32 -12.43
N LEU A 175 3.48 -5.75 -11.85
CA LEU A 175 3.11 -7.15 -11.67
C LEU A 175 1.83 -7.44 -12.47
N PRO A 176 1.90 -8.19 -13.58
CA PRO A 176 0.72 -8.74 -14.26
C PRO A 176 0.27 -10.07 -13.64
N GLY A 177 -0.93 -10.52 -13.97
CA GLY A 177 -1.42 -11.86 -13.63
C GLY A 177 -1.77 -12.04 -12.15
N VAL A 178 -2.21 -10.98 -11.47
CA VAL A 178 -2.68 -11.06 -10.07
C VAL A 178 -4.01 -11.80 -10.04
N GLY A 179 -4.04 -12.96 -9.36
CA GLY A 179 -5.23 -13.82 -9.32
C GLY A 179 -6.36 -13.25 -8.47
N LEU A 180 -6.04 -12.58 -7.38
CA LEU A 180 -7.04 -12.00 -6.48
C LEU A 180 -7.57 -10.67 -7.02
N ARG A 181 -8.83 -10.66 -7.50
CA ARG A 181 -9.46 -9.48 -8.13
C ARG A 181 -9.97 -8.45 -7.14
N ARG A 182 -10.22 -8.86 -5.91
CA ARG A 182 -10.61 -7.99 -4.80
C ARG A 182 -9.80 -8.37 -3.56
N GLY A 183 -9.46 -7.38 -2.76
CA GLY A 183 -8.66 -7.61 -1.56
C GLY A 183 -8.62 -6.37 -0.69
N TYR A 184 -7.85 -6.47 0.38
CA TYR A 184 -7.71 -5.42 1.38
C TYR A 184 -6.40 -4.66 1.17
N ILE A 185 -6.31 -3.46 1.77
CA ILE A 185 -5.06 -2.72 1.95
C ILE A 185 -4.52 -3.07 3.34
N GLY A 186 -3.19 -3.13 3.49
CA GLY A 186 -2.52 -3.29 4.78
C GLY A 186 -1.27 -2.44 4.87
N LEU A 187 -0.99 -1.93 6.06
CA LEU A 187 0.27 -1.29 6.41
C LEU A 187 1.02 -2.24 7.34
N GLU A 188 2.30 -2.51 7.05
CA GLU A 188 3.09 -3.51 7.77
C GLU A 188 3.84 -2.89 8.95
N ALA A 189 3.83 -3.59 10.07
CA ALA A 189 4.66 -3.33 11.24
C ALA A 189 5.78 -4.36 11.32
N GLU A 190 7.05 -3.95 11.18
CA GLU A 190 8.18 -4.86 11.22
C GLU A 190 9.47 -4.19 11.77
N GLY A 191 9.54 -4.07 13.10
CA GLY A 191 10.80 -3.78 13.81
C GLY A 191 11.30 -2.33 13.79
N PHE A 192 10.68 -1.41 13.02
CA PHE A 192 11.11 -0.01 12.90
C PHE A 192 9.95 0.95 13.02
N GLU A 193 10.24 2.13 13.60
CA GLU A 193 9.23 3.19 13.62
C GLU A 193 9.10 3.81 12.24
N ILE A 194 7.86 3.83 11.75
CA ILE A 194 7.48 4.40 10.45
C ILE A 194 6.23 5.28 10.63
N THR A 195 6.21 6.39 9.91
CA THR A 195 5.08 7.31 9.85
C THR A 195 4.47 7.30 8.46
N PHE A 196 3.14 7.23 8.40
CA PHE A 196 2.34 7.30 7.17
C PHE A 196 1.48 8.56 7.18
N LYS A 197 1.40 9.25 6.03
CA LYS A 197 0.54 10.41 5.77
C LYS A 197 -0.09 10.30 4.39
N ASN A 198 -1.05 11.18 4.10
CA ASN A 198 -1.67 11.30 2.78
C ASN A 198 -2.16 9.95 2.23
N LEU A 199 -2.75 9.14 3.12
CA LEU A 199 -3.26 7.82 2.76
C LEU A 199 -4.58 7.99 2.01
N ARG A 200 -4.52 8.06 0.68
CA ARG A 200 -5.64 8.39 -0.19
C ARG A 200 -5.99 7.24 -1.12
N LEU A 201 -7.26 6.94 -1.17
CA LEU A 201 -7.85 5.90 -2.00
C LEU A 201 -8.72 6.54 -3.08
N GLN A 202 -8.42 6.29 -4.35
CA GLN A 202 -9.24 6.68 -5.48
C GLN A 202 -9.77 5.41 -6.16
N PRO A 203 -11.07 5.07 -6.03
CA PRO A 203 -11.69 3.98 -6.78
C PRO A 203 -11.53 4.21 -8.28
N LEU A 204 -11.31 3.12 -9.02
CA LEU A 204 -11.36 3.09 -10.49
C LEU A 204 -12.64 2.38 -10.92
N ASP A 205 -13.34 2.98 -11.87
CA ASP A 205 -14.57 2.44 -12.46
C ASP A 205 -14.28 1.22 -13.36
#